data_a69b0fd11f8092a3de419de6ab1dbbc5
#
_entry.id   a69b0fd11f8092a3de419de6ab1dbbc5
#
_cell.length_a   1.000
_cell.length_b   1.000
_cell.length_c   1.000
_cell.angle_alpha   90.00
_cell.angle_beta   90.00
_cell.angle_gamma   90.00
#
_symmetry.space_group_name_H-M   'P 1'
#
loop_
_entity.id
_entity.type
_entity.pdbx_description
1 polymer ?
#
loop_
_entity_poly.entity_id
_entity_poly.type
_entity_poly.pdbx_seq_one_letter_code
_entity_poly.pdbx_strand_id
1 'polypeptide(L)'
;GPGTVSETTAPTTTVEPTGGTMGTVGETQGTTGGTTTTVGTTTTDGTTMDVTASGGSTGTTGTTGDVSTSGSTGMACPADTVICEGNTAKVCDGVGGFKSEEMCPNLCVEPVGCVTCMPGATQCNGNVAQKCSDDGMMWQDVENCDALQGLMCDPMAGACSGACTQAKLGTSYIGCDYYPTTLANLHETQPWNFFYAVVVANTTDQMATVTITKGANQVTQTVVGPNTAKVIQLPYVNELVKPTINEAGPSLVVVDGSYRLRSNQPVTVYQYEPLDYQSGNLFSFTNDASLLLPVNTWTGNYVIASRNHWVISGFNLPGFYAVVARFDNTKVTLAPSATGKIVNAGGGVAANGSGVVTLNEGDVLEVFTQSGGGVPDVSDLTGTIINADKPVEVFGGHKCTQVPVGTQACDRLEEAMLPIETLSKKYIVTPPLIPTGGNTPKPQMVRVIATEDATTISYDPVQNGAPTMLAKAGDFFEIAKTGNDFEISSDKKVMVSQYMQGQQAGGNSGDPAMALAVATEQYRSKYLIHAPINYESNYVNITAPTGSAITLDGAPVAGFTAIGATGFGVARVKLNNNGDGNHTLTGDKAFGVSVYGYGQYTSYWYPGGLDLEVLPQ
;
A
#
# COMPACT_ATOMS: atom_id res chain seq x y z
N GLY A 1 -21.86 -56.51 20.98
CA GLY A 1 -20.83 -57.49 21.34
C GLY A 1 -19.46 -56.94 21.01
N PRO A 2 -18.45 -57.10 21.86
CA PRO A 2 -17.14 -56.47 21.66
C PRO A 2 -16.26 -57.31 20.74
N GLY A 3 -15.56 -56.66 19.83
CA GLY A 3 -14.54 -57.24 18.94
C GLY A 3 -13.16 -56.70 19.30
N THR A 4 -12.29 -57.64 19.55
CA THR A 4 -10.93 -57.60 20.07
C THR A 4 -9.95 -56.83 19.22
N VAL A 5 -9.08 -56.12 19.92
CA VAL A 5 -7.85 -55.47 19.46
C VAL A 5 -6.79 -56.53 19.18
N SER A 6 -6.05 -56.41 18.09
CA SER A 6 -4.80 -57.15 17.85
C SER A 6 -3.66 -56.15 17.67
N GLU A 7 -2.75 -56.16 18.63
CA GLU A 7 -1.44 -55.47 18.59
C GLU A 7 -0.51 -56.25 17.65
N THR A 8 0.20 -55.50 16.81
CA THR A 8 1.38 -56.01 16.11
C THR A 8 2.56 -55.10 16.34
N THR A 9 3.54 -55.66 17.04
CA THR A 9 4.82 -55.08 17.44
C THR A 9 5.73 -54.78 16.24
N ALA A 10 6.38 -53.62 16.29
CA ALA A 10 7.48 -53.21 15.40
C ALA A 10 8.84 -53.76 15.89
N PRO A 11 9.79 -54.02 15.02
CA PRO A 11 11.19 -54.22 15.43
C PRO A 11 11.97 -52.91 15.35
N THR A 12 12.62 -52.61 16.46
CA THR A 12 13.68 -51.61 16.67
C THR A 12 14.96 -52.03 15.99
N THR A 13 15.55 -51.15 15.19
CA THR A 13 16.96 -51.23 14.82
C THR A 13 17.68 -49.93 15.15
N THR A 14 18.52 -50.01 16.15
CA THR A 14 19.55 -49.04 16.55
C THR A 14 20.74 -49.14 15.59
N VAL A 15 21.22 -47.98 15.09
CA VAL A 15 22.58 -47.84 14.55
C VAL A 15 23.22 -46.59 15.14
N GLU A 16 24.31 -46.81 15.86
CA GLU A 16 25.17 -45.77 16.43
C GLU A 16 26.08 -45.11 15.39
N PRO A 17 26.62 -43.92 15.66
CA PRO A 17 27.41 -43.15 14.71
C PRO A 17 28.91 -43.45 14.84
N THR A 18 29.58 -43.64 13.72
CA THR A 18 31.05 -43.64 13.65
C THR A 18 31.56 -42.28 13.23
N GLY A 19 32.44 -41.72 14.05
CA GLY A 19 33.16 -40.48 13.80
C GLY A 19 34.32 -40.67 12.79
N GLY A 20 34.69 -39.58 12.15
CA GLY A 20 35.84 -39.52 11.22
C GLY A 20 36.31 -38.08 11.03
N THR A 21 37.26 -37.74 11.80
CA THR A 21 38.49 -36.93 11.72
C THR A 21 38.60 -35.76 10.73
N MET A 22 39.10 -34.68 11.30
CA MET A 22 39.66 -33.45 10.74
C MET A 22 40.69 -33.67 9.63
N GLY A 23 40.70 -32.76 8.66
CA GLY A 23 41.82 -32.52 7.75
C GLY A 23 41.94 -31.02 7.47
N THR A 24 42.85 -30.38 8.15
CA THR A 24 43.43 -29.06 7.87
C THR A 24 44.52 -29.19 6.80
N VAL A 25 44.56 -28.30 5.81
CA VAL A 25 45.71 -27.78 5.03
C VAL A 25 45.12 -26.74 4.08
N GLY A 26 45.59 -25.53 3.83
CA GLY A 26 46.83 -24.85 4.01
C GLY A 26 46.82 -23.69 3.02
N GLU A 27 47.20 -22.51 3.49
CA GLU A 27 47.39 -21.31 2.67
C GLU A 27 48.40 -21.50 1.56
N THR A 28 48.16 -20.87 0.39
CA THR A 28 49.27 -20.37 -0.44
C THR A 28 48.89 -19.04 -1.08
N GLN A 29 49.64 -18.02 -0.73
CA GLN A 29 49.74 -16.73 -1.42
C GLN A 29 50.42 -16.93 -2.81
N GLY A 30 49.97 -16.11 -3.76
CA GLY A 30 50.64 -15.94 -5.04
C GLY A 30 50.43 -14.55 -5.59
N THR A 31 51.44 -13.72 -5.38
CA THR A 31 51.61 -12.37 -5.89
C THR A 31 52.09 -12.36 -7.36
N THR A 32 51.87 -11.19 -7.99
CA THR A 32 52.49 -10.57 -9.21
C THR A 32 51.57 -10.70 -10.45
N GLY A 33 51.33 -9.67 -11.19
CA GLY A 33 52.08 -8.55 -11.69
C GLY A 33 51.21 -7.67 -12.60
N GLY A 34 51.45 -6.40 -12.58
CA GLY A 34 50.73 -5.41 -13.34
C GLY A 34 51.09 -5.40 -14.83
N THR A 35 50.21 -4.77 -15.59
CA THR A 35 50.60 -4.07 -16.82
C THR A 35 49.66 -2.91 -17.09
N THR A 36 50.22 -1.74 -17.03
CA THR A 36 49.70 -0.46 -17.51
C THR A 36 49.67 -0.44 -19.03
N THR A 37 48.60 0.03 -19.63
CA THR A 37 48.68 0.61 -20.98
C THR A 37 47.72 1.81 -21.07
N THR A 38 48.29 2.95 -21.20
CA THR A 38 47.73 4.24 -21.57
C THR A 38 47.50 4.30 -23.08
N VAL A 39 46.65 5.25 -23.46
CA VAL A 39 46.54 6.01 -24.72
C VAL A 39 45.25 5.81 -25.53
N GLY A 40 44.58 6.94 -25.72
CA GLY A 40 43.68 7.14 -26.83
C GLY A 40 42.62 8.24 -26.62
N THR A 41 43.03 9.48 -26.60
CA THR A 41 42.20 10.67 -26.79
C THR A 41 41.64 10.69 -28.22
N THR A 42 40.33 10.90 -28.37
CA THR A 42 39.79 11.58 -29.55
C THR A 42 38.60 12.45 -29.16
N THR A 43 38.81 13.72 -29.32
CA THR A 43 37.85 14.83 -29.36
C THR A 43 37.03 14.79 -30.62
N THR A 44 35.74 15.08 -30.53
CA THR A 44 35.00 15.91 -31.52
C THR A 44 33.68 16.42 -30.94
N ASP A 45 33.57 17.74 -30.90
CA ASP A 45 32.48 18.66 -31.25
C ASP A 45 31.07 18.36 -30.68
N GLY A 46 30.49 19.20 -29.87
CA GLY A 46 30.35 20.67 -30.00
C GLY A 46 28.98 21.03 -30.54
N THR A 47 27.99 21.28 -29.67
CA THR A 47 26.93 22.24 -29.99
C THR A 47 26.43 22.88 -28.69
N THR A 48 26.97 24.03 -28.42
CA THR A 48 26.46 25.03 -27.47
C THR A 48 25.23 25.69 -28.04
N MET A 49 24.12 25.69 -27.32
CA MET A 49 23.05 26.66 -27.53
C MET A 49 23.16 27.72 -26.42
N ASP A 50 23.65 28.89 -26.84
CA ASP A 50 23.62 30.14 -26.11
C ASP A 50 22.16 30.54 -25.79
N VAL A 51 21.90 30.81 -24.52
CA VAL A 51 20.78 31.66 -24.09
C VAL A 51 21.39 32.95 -23.55
N THR A 52 21.37 33.97 -24.38
CA THR A 52 21.74 35.33 -24.06
C THR A 52 20.83 35.94 -23.00
N ALA A 53 21.38 36.20 -21.82
CA ALA A 53 20.78 37.14 -20.88
C ALA A 53 21.39 38.53 -21.16
N SER A 54 20.57 39.44 -21.66
CA SER A 54 20.92 40.83 -21.85
C SER A 54 20.82 41.62 -20.53
N GLY A 55 21.93 41.78 -19.85
CA GLY A 55 22.08 42.79 -18.79
C GLY A 55 22.64 44.06 -19.37
N GLY A 56 21.82 45.08 -19.53
CA GLY A 56 22.26 46.41 -19.90
C GLY A 56 22.73 47.20 -18.68
N SER A 57 24.04 47.32 -18.51
CA SER A 57 24.66 48.31 -17.63
C SER A 57 25.13 49.46 -18.46
N THR A 58 24.51 50.61 -18.33
CA THR A 58 25.09 51.89 -18.80
C THR A 58 25.62 52.65 -17.62
N GLY A 59 26.95 52.61 -17.48
CA GLY A 59 27.65 53.52 -16.64
C GLY A 59 27.74 54.90 -17.34
N THR A 60 27.49 55.96 -16.60
CA THR A 60 27.87 57.31 -17.01
C THR A 60 28.61 57.98 -15.84
N THR A 61 29.82 58.36 -16.16
CA THR A 61 30.75 59.12 -15.32
C THR A 61 30.28 60.54 -15.10
N GLY A 62 30.40 60.97 -13.88
CA GLY A 62 30.60 62.22 -13.25
C GLY A 62 30.37 63.58 -13.91
N THR A 63 29.79 64.43 -13.13
CA THR A 63 30.26 65.79 -12.98
C THR A 63 29.75 66.39 -11.67
N THR A 64 30.69 66.89 -10.84
CA THR A 64 30.44 67.75 -9.69
C THR A 64 29.73 69.01 -10.11
N GLY A 65 28.66 69.34 -9.43
CA GLY A 65 27.96 70.62 -9.54
C GLY A 65 27.16 70.88 -8.32
N ASP A 66 27.62 71.75 -7.42
CA ASP A 66 26.79 72.39 -6.42
C ASP A 66 25.60 73.05 -7.05
N VAL A 67 24.42 72.84 -6.50
CA VAL A 67 23.36 73.88 -6.45
C VAL A 67 22.24 73.43 -5.48
N SER A 68 22.09 74.24 -4.44
CA SER A 68 20.83 74.79 -3.89
C SER A 68 19.56 73.96 -3.80
N THR A 69 19.15 73.77 -2.58
CA THR A 69 17.74 73.75 -2.09
C THR A 69 16.72 74.20 -3.10
N SER A 70 15.91 73.27 -3.57
CA SER A 70 14.51 73.52 -3.92
C SER A 70 13.72 72.21 -3.73
N GLY A 71 12.59 72.32 -3.03
CA GLY A 71 11.78 71.24 -2.56
C GLY A 71 11.44 70.20 -3.61
N SER A 72 11.83 68.97 -3.34
CA SER A 72 11.26 67.82 -4.00
C SER A 72 9.83 67.69 -3.52
N THR A 73 8.87 67.96 -4.40
CA THR A 73 7.49 67.50 -4.23
C THR A 73 7.52 65.99 -4.36
N GLY A 74 7.93 65.31 -3.31
CA GLY A 74 7.76 63.89 -3.18
C GLY A 74 6.26 63.59 -3.28
N MET A 75 5.86 62.75 -4.20
CA MET A 75 4.49 62.28 -4.22
C MET A 75 4.16 61.71 -2.82
N ALA A 76 3.22 62.38 -2.13
CA ALA A 76 2.82 61.92 -0.80
C ALA A 76 2.32 60.50 -0.88
N CYS A 77 2.91 59.58 -0.10
CA CYS A 77 2.38 58.24 -0.02
C CYS A 77 0.95 58.26 0.59
N PRO A 78 0.06 57.39 0.13
CA PRO A 78 -1.32 57.34 0.64
C PRO A 78 -1.34 57.20 2.17
N ALA A 79 -2.29 57.87 2.84
CA ALA A 79 -2.46 57.74 4.27
C ALA A 79 -2.61 56.28 4.68
N ASP A 80 -2.00 55.90 5.81
CA ASP A 80 -2.00 54.55 6.38
C ASP A 80 -1.25 53.49 5.56
N THR A 81 -0.55 53.88 4.50
CA THR A 81 0.38 53.00 3.79
C THR A 81 1.68 52.84 4.58
N VAL A 82 2.15 51.63 4.75
CA VAL A 82 3.44 51.34 5.36
C VAL A 82 4.51 51.32 4.27
N ILE A 83 5.60 52.09 4.48
CA ILE A 83 6.81 52.01 3.66
C ILE A 83 8.00 51.62 4.54
N CYS A 84 9.00 51.02 3.94
CA CYS A 84 10.23 50.58 4.62
C CYS A 84 11.46 51.42 4.20
N GLU A 85 12.07 52.11 5.17
CA GLU A 85 13.42 52.69 4.97
C GLU A 85 14.46 51.84 5.73
N GLY A 86 15.15 50.99 5.01
CA GLY A 86 16.01 49.98 5.63
C GLY A 86 15.15 49.04 6.50
N ASN A 87 15.45 48.98 7.79
CA ASN A 87 14.71 48.18 8.75
C ASN A 87 13.71 48.97 9.60
N THR A 88 13.33 50.18 9.15
CA THR A 88 12.33 51.06 9.83
C THR A 88 11.05 51.10 9.05
N ALA A 89 9.97 50.67 9.69
CA ALA A 89 8.61 50.78 9.17
C ALA A 89 8.06 52.19 9.45
N LYS A 90 7.57 52.87 8.42
CA LYS A 90 7.03 54.22 8.48
C LYS A 90 5.59 54.22 7.96
N VAL A 91 4.65 54.69 8.76
CA VAL A 91 3.23 54.78 8.38
C VAL A 91 2.98 56.18 7.82
N CYS A 92 2.56 56.27 6.56
CA CYS A 92 2.33 57.54 5.86
C CYS A 92 1.13 58.30 6.45
N ASP A 93 1.22 59.64 6.52
CA ASP A 93 0.16 60.52 6.97
C ASP A 93 -0.82 60.98 5.85
N GLY A 94 -0.44 60.74 4.59
CA GLY A 94 -1.18 61.12 3.39
C GLY A 94 -0.92 62.57 2.91
N VAL A 95 -0.06 63.34 3.61
CA VAL A 95 0.23 64.74 3.28
C VAL A 95 1.75 64.98 3.09
N GLY A 96 2.58 63.89 3.09
CA GLY A 96 4.00 63.94 2.83
C GLY A 96 4.90 63.71 4.05
N GLY A 97 4.32 63.37 5.22
CA GLY A 97 5.00 62.96 6.44
C GLY A 97 4.63 61.56 6.89
N PHE A 98 5.01 61.20 8.13
CA PHE A 98 4.76 59.92 8.73
C PHE A 98 3.98 60.07 10.05
N LYS A 99 2.95 59.24 10.25
CA LYS A 99 2.19 59.18 11.52
C LYS A 99 2.98 58.49 12.62
N SER A 100 3.79 57.48 12.23
CA SER A 100 4.66 56.73 13.14
C SER A 100 5.84 56.17 12.39
N GLU A 101 6.94 56.00 13.13
CA GLU A 101 8.14 55.30 12.69
C GLU A 101 8.52 54.28 13.75
N GLU A 102 8.81 53.04 13.33
CA GLU A 102 9.20 51.94 14.21
C GLU A 102 10.38 51.16 13.62
N MET A 103 11.45 50.99 14.40
CA MET A 103 12.56 50.11 14.01
C MET A 103 12.14 48.65 14.22
N CYS A 104 12.06 47.90 13.14
CA CYS A 104 11.70 46.50 13.18
C CYS A 104 12.80 45.66 13.84
N PRO A 105 12.44 44.75 14.76
CA PRO A 105 13.42 43.86 15.39
C PRO A 105 14.08 42.88 14.41
N ASN A 106 13.37 42.47 13.34
CA ASN A 106 13.87 41.55 12.34
C ASN A 106 13.89 42.17 10.94
N LEU A 107 12.75 42.40 10.32
CA LEU A 107 12.63 42.81 8.92
C LEU A 107 11.46 43.77 8.74
N CYS A 108 11.59 44.74 7.87
CA CYS A 108 10.49 45.55 7.36
C CYS A 108 10.09 45.10 5.96
N VAL A 109 8.80 44.84 5.73
CA VAL A 109 8.25 44.43 4.43
C VAL A 109 7.03 45.27 4.07
N GLU A 110 7.06 45.93 2.93
CA GLU A 110 5.91 46.69 2.40
C GLU A 110 4.84 45.73 1.83
N PRO A 111 3.57 46.02 2.02
CA PRO A 111 2.98 47.09 2.82
C PRO A 111 2.70 46.68 4.28
N VAL A 112 3.24 45.55 4.77
CA VAL A 112 2.89 44.91 6.04
C VAL A 112 3.49 45.65 7.26
N GLY A 113 4.75 46.09 7.16
CA GLY A 113 5.49 46.71 8.27
C GLY A 113 6.52 45.75 8.87
N CYS A 114 6.65 45.79 10.21
CA CYS A 114 7.58 44.92 10.92
C CYS A 114 7.12 43.49 10.92
N VAL A 115 7.96 42.58 10.41
CA VAL A 115 7.66 41.14 10.31
C VAL A 115 8.80 40.30 10.91
N THR A 116 8.49 39.07 11.29
CA THR A 116 9.48 38.10 11.79
C THR A 116 10.23 37.43 10.65
N CYS A 117 9.58 37.24 9.52
CA CYS A 117 10.11 36.60 8.33
C CYS A 117 9.47 37.19 7.06
N MET A 118 10.12 37.03 5.90
CA MET A 118 9.52 37.42 4.62
C MET A 118 8.28 36.54 4.34
N PRO A 119 7.09 37.09 4.13
CA PRO A 119 5.88 36.30 3.82
C PRO A 119 6.13 35.28 2.70
N GLY A 120 5.78 34.02 2.95
CA GLY A 120 5.94 32.94 2.02
C GLY A 120 7.36 32.38 1.86
N ALA A 121 8.38 33.00 2.50
CA ALA A 121 9.75 32.44 2.50
C ALA A 121 9.80 31.08 3.20
N THR A 122 10.75 30.24 2.81
CA THR A 122 10.96 28.91 3.38
C THR A 122 12.33 28.81 4.06
N GLN A 123 12.42 28.00 5.10
CA GLN A 123 13.68 27.71 5.79
C GLN A 123 13.67 26.31 6.40
N CYS A 124 14.83 25.89 6.91
CA CYS A 124 14.98 24.72 7.77
C CYS A 124 15.21 25.15 9.23
N ASN A 125 14.46 24.56 10.14
CA ASN A 125 14.75 24.59 11.58
C ASN A 125 15.13 23.16 12.00
N GLY A 126 16.44 22.87 12.05
CA GLY A 126 16.93 21.51 12.15
C GLY A 126 16.44 20.66 10.95
N ASN A 127 15.70 19.60 11.22
CA ASN A 127 15.12 18.75 10.16
C ASN A 127 13.63 19.04 9.88
N VAL A 128 13.14 20.22 10.31
CA VAL A 128 11.77 20.68 10.03
C VAL A 128 11.81 21.75 8.95
N ALA A 129 11.09 21.52 7.86
CA ALA A 129 10.83 22.51 6.83
C ALA A 129 9.74 23.48 7.33
N GLN A 130 10.04 24.78 7.27
CA GLN A 130 9.15 25.83 7.72
C GLN A 130 8.84 26.83 6.61
N LYS A 131 7.64 27.37 6.62
CA LYS A 131 7.21 28.47 5.75
C LYS A 131 6.77 29.65 6.61
N CYS A 132 7.17 30.85 6.19
CA CYS A 132 6.70 32.08 6.81
C CYS A 132 5.21 32.29 6.52
N SER A 133 4.43 32.65 7.56
CA SER A 133 3.02 33.00 7.43
C SER A 133 2.80 34.17 6.44
N ASP A 134 1.62 34.23 5.84
CA ASP A 134 1.32 35.26 4.83
C ASP A 134 1.34 36.69 5.40
N ASP A 135 1.18 36.85 6.71
CA ASP A 135 1.33 38.09 7.44
C ASP A 135 2.76 38.38 7.90
N GLY A 136 3.70 37.45 7.69
CA GLY A 136 5.09 37.57 8.09
C GLY A 136 5.38 37.47 9.58
N MET A 137 4.37 37.13 10.40
CA MET A 137 4.49 37.21 11.86
C MET A 137 5.17 35.99 12.49
N MET A 138 5.10 34.81 11.84
CA MET A 138 5.68 33.58 12.40
C MET A 138 6.13 32.60 11.34
N TRP A 139 7.11 31.77 11.70
CA TRP A 139 7.45 30.55 10.99
C TRP A 139 6.45 29.45 11.37
N GLN A 140 5.89 28.78 10.37
CA GLN A 140 4.98 27.65 10.51
C GLN A 140 5.67 26.38 10.06
N ASP A 141 5.60 25.33 10.86
CA ASP A 141 6.09 24.02 10.49
C ASP A 141 5.23 23.47 9.34
N VAL A 142 5.88 23.09 8.24
CA VAL A 142 5.20 22.54 7.06
C VAL A 142 5.37 21.03 7.05
N GLU A 143 6.60 20.54 7.27
CA GLU A 143 6.92 19.14 7.18
C GLU A 143 8.12 18.80 8.08
N ASN A 144 8.02 17.67 8.80
CA ASN A 144 9.17 17.07 9.47
C ASN A 144 9.84 16.08 8.51
N CYS A 145 11.07 16.37 8.08
CA CYS A 145 11.82 15.50 7.18
C CYS A 145 12.32 14.28 7.95
N ASP A 146 11.60 13.16 7.82
CA ASP A 146 11.87 11.92 8.57
C ASP A 146 13.20 11.29 8.12
N ALA A 147 14.19 11.32 9.01
CA ALA A 147 15.51 10.74 8.73
C ALA A 147 15.48 9.23 8.49
N LEU A 148 14.49 8.50 9.04
CA LEU A 148 14.30 7.06 8.78
C LEU A 148 13.78 6.79 7.36
N GLN A 149 13.17 7.79 6.72
CA GLN A 149 12.84 7.78 5.30
C GLN A 149 13.96 8.38 4.43
N GLY A 150 15.14 8.66 5.00
CA GLY A 150 16.24 9.30 4.29
C GLY A 150 15.93 10.72 3.84
N LEU A 151 15.00 11.40 4.51
CA LEU A 151 14.65 12.78 4.24
C LEU A 151 15.46 13.73 5.12
N MET A 152 15.95 14.78 4.53
CA MET A 152 16.64 15.88 5.21
C MET A 152 16.09 17.22 4.71
N CYS A 153 16.02 18.21 5.59
CA CYS A 153 15.66 19.54 5.15
C CYS A 153 16.82 20.17 4.37
N ASP A 154 16.58 20.55 3.12
CA ASP A 154 17.54 21.27 2.29
C ASP A 154 17.51 22.77 2.63
N PRO A 155 18.59 23.34 3.21
CA PRO A 155 18.60 24.73 3.63
C PRO A 155 18.43 25.74 2.47
N MET A 156 18.75 25.36 1.23
CA MET A 156 18.59 26.22 0.06
C MET A 156 17.14 26.24 -0.44
N ALA A 157 16.46 25.09 -0.36
CA ALA A 157 15.05 24.97 -0.76
C ALA A 157 14.08 25.27 0.40
N GLY A 158 14.53 25.13 1.66
CA GLY A 158 13.66 25.19 2.84
C GLY A 158 12.58 24.10 2.82
N ALA A 159 12.89 22.96 2.25
CA ALA A 159 11.96 21.83 2.03
C ALA A 159 12.68 20.50 2.22
N CYS A 160 11.90 19.43 2.47
CA CYS A 160 12.45 18.08 2.56
C CYS A 160 13.02 17.62 1.21
N SER A 161 14.20 17.00 1.26
CA SER A 161 14.88 16.40 0.11
C SER A 161 15.27 14.95 0.40
N GLY A 162 15.30 14.11 -0.63
CA GLY A 162 15.59 12.68 -0.53
C GLY A 162 14.90 11.89 -1.62
N ALA A 163 15.08 10.56 -1.64
CA ALA A 163 14.40 9.66 -2.59
C ALA A 163 12.91 9.50 -2.27
N CYS A 164 12.54 9.68 -1.00
CA CYS A 164 11.22 9.45 -0.44
C CYS A 164 10.33 10.70 -0.36
N THR A 165 10.68 11.78 -1.03
CA THR A 165 9.78 12.94 -1.12
C THR A 165 8.54 12.60 -1.94
N GLN A 166 7.37 13.15 -1.55
CA GLN A 166 6.10 12.94 -2.26
C GLN A 166 6.22 13.20 -3.78
N ALA A 167 6.95 14.24 -4.18
CA ALA A 167 7.16 14.58 -5.58
C ALA A 167 7.90 13.50 -6.38
N LYS A 168 8.76 12.70 -5.72
CA LYS A 168 9.49 11.60 -6.37
C LYS A 168 8.74 10.27 -6.31
N LEU A 169 8.01 10.01 -5.22
CA LEU A 169 7.22 8.79 -5.05
C LEU A 169 6.00 8.77 -5.98
N GLY A 170 5.37 9.92 -6.20
CA GLY A 170 4.11 10.00 -6.93
C GLY A 170 2.98 9.28 -6.18
N THR A 171 2.16 8.56 -6.92
CA THR A 171 0.92 7.91 -6.44
C THR A 171 0.91 6.40 -6.68
N SER A 172 2.06 5.73 -6.69
CA SER A 172 2.12 4.28 -6.90
C SER A 172 2.19 3.49 -5.59
N TYR A 173 2.02 2.17 -5.68
CA TYR A 173 2.20 1.24 -4.55
C TYR A 173 3.66 1.20 -4.02
N ILE A 174 4.57 1.93 -4.63
CA ILE A 174 5.97 2.06 -4.21
C ILE A 174 6.10 3.28 -3.30
N GLY A 175 6.65 3.10 -2.12
CA GLY A 175 6.78 4.17 -1.14
C GLY A 175 7.87 3.92 -0.10
N CYS A 176 7.84 4.71 0.97
CA CYS A 176 8.85 4.67 2.01
C CYS A 176 8.28 4.60 3.44
N ASP A 177 6.96 4.62 3.60
CA ASP A 177 6.26 4.59 4.89
C ASP A 177 5.01 3.72 4.78
N TYR A 178 4.90 2.66 5.59
CA TYR A 178 3.85 1.66 5.57
C TYR A 178 3.45 1.28 7.00
N TYR A 179 2.23 0.74 7.16
CA TYR A 179 1.73 0.28 8.46
C TYR A 179 1.31 -1.20 8.44
N PRO A 180 2.29 -2.13 8.44
CA PRO A 180 2.00 -3.55 8.56
C PRO A 180 1.16 -3.85 9.79
N THR A 181 0.05 -4.60 9.61
CA THR A 181 -0.94 -4.80 10.67
C THR A 181 -1.40 -6.25 10.70
N THR A 182 -1.26 -6.91 11.85
CA THR A 182 -1.87 -8.22 12.06
C THR A 182 -3.37 -8.07 12.27
N LEU A 183 -4.15 -8.99 11.75
CA LEU A 183 -5.61 -8.93 11.73
C LEU A 183 -6.20 -10.24 12.24
N ALA A 184 -7.52 -10.30 12.37
CA ALA A 184 -8.21 -11.48 12.87
C ALA A 184 -7.86 -12.76 12.11
N ASN A 185 -7.40 -13.78 12.84
CA ASN A 185 -6.98 -15.07 12.28
C ASN A 185 -7.31 -16.21 13.27
N LEU A 186 -7.34 -17.47 12.80
CA LEU A 186 -7.47 -18.67 13.66
C LEU A 186 -6.14 -19.08 14.27
N HIS A 187 -5.38 -18.15 14.82
CA HIS A 187 -4.02 -18.38 15.30
C HIS A 187 -3.91 -19.41 16.44
N GLU A 188 -4.91 -19.53 17.32
CA GLU A 188 -4.87 -20.48 18.46
C GLU A 188 -4.86 -21.96 18.09
N THR A 189 -5.39 -22.30 16.91
CA THR A 189 -5.33 -23.70 16.45
C THR A 189 -4.02 -24.05 15.79
N GLN A 190 -3.15 -23.06 15.64
CA GLN A 190 -1.86 -23.19 14.97
C GLN A 190 -0.74 -23.30 15.99
N PRO A 191 0.23 -24.22 15.84
CA PRO A 191 1.43 -24.22 16.63
C PRO A 191 2.21 -22.92 16.40
N TRP A 192 2.90 -22.44 17.43
CA TRP A 192 3.69 -21.22 17.51
C TRP A 192 4.84 -21.07 16.46
N ASN A 193 4.85 -21.90 15.43
CA ASN A 193 5.88 -21.95 14.40
C ASN A 193 5.51 -21.23 13.10
N PHE A 194 4.37 -20.55 13.07
CA PHE A 194 3.91 -19.78 11.92
C PHE A 194 3.95 -18.30 12.25
N PHE A 195 4.72 -17.55 11.51
CA PHE A 195 5.00 -16.14 11.80
C PHE A 195 4.24 -15.22 10.85
N TYR A 196 3.73 -14.12 11.40
CA TYR A 196 3.41 -12.95 10.61
C TYR A 196 4.70 -12.41 9.99
N ALA A 197 4.67 -12.06 8.72
CA ALA A 197 5.84 -11.55 8.03
C ALA A 197 5.47 -10.47 7.02
N VAL A 198 6.40 -9.53 6.85
CA VAL A 198 6.39 -8.62 5.70
C VAL A 198 7.53 -8.98 4.76
N VAL A 199 7.25 -8.87 3.45
CA VAL A 199 8.27 -8.96 2.41
C VAL A 199 8.49 -7.57 1.86
N VAL A 200 9.71 -7.06 2.01
CA VAL A 200 10.12 -5.75 1.51
C VAL A 200 10.95 -5.93 0.26
N ALA A 201 10.44 -5.45 -0.87
CA ALA A 201 11.14 -5.50 -2.15
C ALA A 201 11.69 -4.12 -2.52
N ASN A 202 13.01 -4.03 -2.63
CA ASN A 202 13.71 -2.82 -3.04
C ASN A 202 13.77 -2.76 -4.57
N THR A 203 13.04 -1.82 -5.15
CA THR A 203 12.94 -1.65 -6.60
C THR A 203 14.02 -0.73 -7.19
N THR A 204 14.93 -0.22 -6.33
CA THR A 204 15.98 0.74 -6.71
C THR A 204 17.34 0.06 -6.89
N ASP A 205 18.31 0.79 -7.42
CA ASP A 205 19.71 0.39 -7.55
C ASP A 205 20.56 0.74 -6.31
N GLN A 206 19.96 1.28 -5.26
CA GLN A 206 20.59 1.65 -4.00
C GLN A 206 20.21 0.68 -2.87
N MET A 207 21.07 0.60 -1.84
CA MET A 207 20.73 -0.15 -0.63
C MET A 207 19.62 0.55 0.13
N ALA A 208 18.56 -0.18 0.47
CA ALA A 208 17.46 0.33 1.28
C ALA A 208 17.65 -0.07 2.75
N THR A 209 17.75 0.90 3.65
CA THR A 209 17.70 0.67 5.10
C THR A 209 16.25 0.74 5.54
N VAL A 210 15.74 -0.36 6.07
CA VAL A 210 14.37 -0.50 6.55
C VAL A 210 14.36 -0.55 8.06
N THR A 211 13.59 0.33 8.69
CA THR A 211 13.38 0.38 10.14
C THR A 211 11.91 0.14 10.45
N ILE A 212 11.63 -0.83 11.31
CA ILE A 212 10.27 -1.15 11.78
C ILE A 212 10.15 -0.80 13.25
N THR A 213 9.14 -0.02 13.58
CA THR A 213 8.79 0.39 14.95
C THR A 213 7.38 -0.06 15.31
N LYS A 214 7.07 -0.14 16.61
CA LYS A 214 5.72 -0.30 17.17
C LYS A 214 5.56 0.72 18.30
N GLY A 215 4.71 1.70 18.08
CA GLY A 215 4.73 2.92 18.88
C GLY A 215 6.13 3.54 18.88
N ALA A 216 6.63 3.92 20.05
CA ALA A 216 7.97 4.50 20.22
C ALA A 216 9.13 3.48 20.13
N ASN A 217 8.85 2.17 20.12
CA ASN A 217 9.88 1.14 20.21
C ASN A 217 10.34 0.68 18.83
N GLN A 218 11.66 0.66 18.60
CA GLN A 218 12.22 0.01 17.42
C GLN A 218 12.17 -1.51 17.60
N VAL A 219 11.48 -2.20 16.70
CA VAL A 219 11.36 -3.66 16.67
C VAL A 219 12.55 -4.27 15.95
N THR A 220 12.89 -3.74 14.77
CA THR A 220 14.02 -4.23 13.98
C THR A 220 14.51 -3.16 13.01
N GLN A 221 15.76 -3.32 12.56
CA GLN A 221 16.32 -2.57 11.45
C GLN A 221 17.11 -3.53 10.56
N THR A 222 16.98 -3.41 9.26
CA THR A 222 17.68 -4.28 8.32
C THR A 222 17.98 -3.55 7.01
N VAL A 223 18.81 -4.17 6.17
CA VAL A 223 19.15 -3.65 4.85
C VAL A 223 18.63 -4.61 3.79
N VAL A 224 18.04 -4.05 2.73
CA VAL A 224 17.55 -4.76 1.54
C VAL A 224 18.41 -4.31 0.35
N GLY A 225 19.02 -5.28 -0.33
CA GLY A 225 19.89 -5.01 -1.47
C GLY A 225 19.15 -4.44 -2.68
N PRO A 226 19.87 -3.84 -3.64
CA PRO A 226 19.27 -3.36 -4.88
C PRO A 226 18.57 -4.45 -5.68
N ASN A 227 17.33 -4.19 -6.13
CA ASN A 227 16.51 -5.12 -6.92
C ASN A 227 16.34 -6.51 -6.27
N THR A 228 16.33 -6.57 -4.92
CA THR A 228 16.07 -7.79 -4.15
C THR A 228 14.90 -7.57 -3.20
N ALA A 229 14.36 -8.67 -2.67
CA ALA A 229 13.39 -8.60 -1.58
C ALA A 229 13.93 -9.34 -0.35
N LYS A 230 13.34 -9.01 0.80
CA LYS A 230 13.71 -9.61 2.08
C LYS A 230 12.47 -9.86 2.94
N VAL A 231 12.37 -11.07 3.45
CA VAL A 231 11.38 -11.45 4.45
C VAL A 231 11.81 -10.93 5.82
N ILE A 232 10.87 -10.29 6.52
CA ILE A 232 11.05 -9.80 7.89
C ILE A 232 9.90 -10.36 8.73
N GLN A 233 10.21 -11.25 9.65
CA GLN A 233 9.23 -11.81 10.58
C GLN A 233 8.95 -10.81 11.71
N LEU A 234 7.68 -10.66 12.08
CA LEU A 234 7.21 -9.77 13.12
C LEU A 234 6.31 -10.54 14.10
N PRO A 235 6.31 -10.18 15.40
CA PRO A 235 5.38 -10.75 16.36
C PRO A 235 3.92 -10.47 16.00
N TYR A 236 3.03 -11.38 16.34
CA TYR A 236 1.58 -11.11 16.29
C TYR A 236 1.18 -10.11 17.38
N VAL A 237 0.23 -9.25 17.05
CA VAL A 237 -0.50 -8.41 18.01
C VAL A 237 -1.74 -9.18 18.45
N ASN A 238 -1.64 -9.89 19.58
CA ASN A 238 -2.65 -10.87 20.02
C ASN A 238 -4.05 -10.26 20.17
N GLU A 239 -4.15 -8.99 20.53
CA GLU A 239 -5.41 -8.28 20.68
C GLU A 239 -6.17 -8.16 19.35
N LEU A 240 -5.44 -8.04 18.22
CA LEU A 240 -6.01 -7.97 16.88
C LEU A 240 -6.28 -9.36 16.31
N VAL A 241 -5.36 -10.30 16.46
CA VAL A 241 -5.49 -11.67 15.91
C VAL A 241 -6.72 -12.38 16.47
N LYS A 242 -7.18 -12.02 17.69
CA LYS A 242 -8.37 -12.64 18.32
C LYS A 242 -8.28 -14.16 18.33
N PRO A 243 -7.38 -14.69 19.14
CA PRO A 243 -7.03 -16.11 19.07
C PRO A 243 -8.16 -17.08 19.47
N THR A 244 -9.24 -16.66 20.12
CA THR A 244 -10.34 -17.57 20.50
C THR A 244 -11.16 -18.03 19.30
N ILE A 245 -11.21 -19.32 19.09
CA ILE A 245 -11.85 -19.95 17.92
C ILE A 245 -13.36 -19.74 17.90
N ASN A 246 -13.99 -19.74 19.08
CA ASN A 246 -15.44 -19.91 19.20
C ASN A 246 -16.23 -18.60 19.25
N GLU A 247 -15.54 -17.45 19.30
CA GLU A 247 -16.21 -16.15 19.45
C GLU A 247 -15.64 -15.09 18.50
N ALA A 248 -16.54 -14.34 17.91
CA ALA A 248 -16.17 -13.14 17.16
C ALA A 248 -15.55 -12.06 18.07
N GLY A 249 -15.92 -12.02 19.34
CA GLY A 249 -15.51 -10.98 20.29
C GLY A 249 -16.08 -9.59 19.94
N PRO A 250 -15.96 -8.59 20.81
CA PRO A 250 -16.37 -7.22 20.52
C PRO A 250 -15.43 -6.58 19.48
N SER A 251 -15.95 -5.66 18.69
CA SER A 251 -15.13 -4.69 17.94
C SER A 251 -14.28 -3.88 18.92
N LEU A 252 -13.08 -3.47 18.52
CA LEU A 252 -12.13 -2.86 19.45
C LEU A 252 -11.22 -1.84 18.76
N VAL A 253 -10.60 -0.99 19.60
CA VAL A 253 -9.44 -0.18 19.22
C VAL A 253 -8.24 -0.71 19.98
N VAL A 254 -7.14 -0.96 19.29
CA VAL A 254 -5.85 -1.33 19.87
C VAL A 254 -4.89 -0.16 19.67
N VAL A 255 -4.45 0.42 20.79
CA VAL A 255 -3.49 1.52 20.79
C VAL A 255 -2.13 0.99 20.36
N ASP A 256 -1.44 1.71 19.47
CA ASP A 256 -0.21 1.24 18.82
C ASP A 256 -0.37 -0.17 18.22
N GLY A 257 -1.55 -0.49 17.67
CA GLY A 257 -1.88 -1.83 17.18
C GLY A 257 -1.10 -2.24 15.92
N SER A 258 -0.70 -1.28 15.10
CA SER A 258 0.08 -1.52 13.88
C SER A 258 1.58 -1.37 14.11
N TYR A 259 2.36 -1.96 13.21
CA TYR A 259 3.77 -1.62 13.02
C TYR A 259 3.87 -0.41 12.09
N ARG A 260 4.98 0.34 12.19
CA ARG A 260 5.35 1.33 11.19
C ARG A 260 6.68 0.95 10.55
N LEU A 261 6.68 0.73 9.25
CA LEU A 261 7.85 0.40 8.44
C LEU A 261 8.29 1.64 7.65
N ARG A 262 9.51 2.09 7.86
CA ARG A 262 10.11 3.21 7.13
C ARG A 262 11.36 2.75 6.41
N SER A 263 11.53 3.23 5.18
CA SER A 263 12.68 2.94 4.32
C SER A 263 13.29 4.23 3.79
N ASN A 264 14.62 4.29 3.72
CA ASN A 264 15.33 5.43 3.14
C ASN A 264 15.42 5.39 1.60
N GLN A 265 14.86 4.35 0.97
CA GLN A 265 14.68 4.20 -0.47
C GLN A 265 13.26 3.72 -0.75
N PRO A 266 12.69 4.05 -1.93
CA PRO A 266 11.41 3.52 -2.35
C PRO A 266 11.40 1.99 -2.42
N VAL A 267 10.43 1.37 -1.74
CA VAL A 267 10.25 -0.08 -1.67
C VAL A 267 8.80 -0.45 -1.93
N THR A 268 8.52 -1.72 -2.17
CA THR A 268 7.18 -2.30 -2.09
C THR A 268 7.10 -3.23 -0.89
N VAL A 269 5.93 -3.34 -0.29
CA VAL A 269 5.73 -4.15 0.91
C VAL A 269 4.51 -5.05 0.73
N TYR A 270 4.70 -6.34 0.97
CA TYR A 270 3.63 -7.33 1.04
C TYR A 270 3.59 -7.87 2.47
N GLN A 271 2.39 -8.08 3.02
CA GLN A 271 2.24 -8.79 4.28
C GLN A 271 1.64 -10.18 4.06
N TYR A 272 2.07 -11.12 4.89
CA TYR A 272 1.62 -12.51 4.91
C TYR A 272 1.24 -12.91 6.33
N GLU A 273 0.09 -13.49 6.48
CA GLU A 273 -0.41 -13.86 7.80
C GLU A 273 -1.05 -15.26 7.81
N PRO A 274 -0.23 -16.30 8.08
CA PRO A 274 1.24 -16.30 8.13
C PRO A 274 1.89 -16.45 6.76
N LEU A 275 3.25 -16.29 6.71
CA LEU A 275 4.01 -16.54 5.49
C LEU A 275 4.09 -18.04 5.18
N ASP A 276 4.53 -18.82 6.17
CA ASP A 276 4.74 -20.26 6.00
C ASP A 276 3.43 -21.02 6.15
N TYR A 277 3.14 -21.94 5.24
CA TYR A 277 2.00 -22.84 5.39
C TYR A 277 2.38 -24.18 6.02
N GLN A 278 3.67 -24.51 6.07
CA GLN A 278 4.18 -25.74 6.66
C GLN A 278 5.44 -25.48 7.50
N SER A 279 5.46 -26.06 8.69
CA SER A 279 6.62 -26.08 9.58
C SER A 279 6.80 -27.50 10.14
N GLY A 280 7.79 -28.24 9.61
CA GLY A 280 7.95 -29.67 9.89
C GLY A 280 6.72 -30.47 9.41
N ASN A 281 6.04 -31.15 10.33
CA ASN A 281 4.81 -31.90 10.06
C ASN A 281 3.54 -31.10 10.38
N LEU A 282 3.65 -29.82 10.71
CA LEU A 282 2.54 -28.94 11.07
C LEU A 282 2.17 -28.07 9.88
N PHE A 283 0.87 -27.84 9.71
CA PHE A 283 0.33 -27.00 8.65
C PHE A 283 -0.41 -25.80 9.22
N SER A 284 -0.26 -24.66 8.58
CA SER A 284 -1.19 -23.54 8.70
C SER A 284 -2.38 -23.78 7.78
N PHE A 285 -3.57 -23.39 8.21
CA PHE A 285 -4.83 -23.54 7.48
C PHE A 285 -5.53 -22.20 7.28
N THR A 286 -4.79 -21.10 7.45
CA THR A 286 -5.37 -19.75 7.47
C THR A 286 -4.36 -18.70 6.96
N ASN A 287 -3.70 -19.00 5.83
CA ASN A 287 -2.79 -18.06 5.20
C ASN A 287 -3.56 -17.17 4.21
N ASP A 288 -3.20 -15.91 4.15
CA ASP A 288 -3.48 -15.03 3.02
C ASP A 288 -2.40 -13.95 2.95
N ALA A 289 -2.43 -13.13 1.91
CA ALA A 289 -1.44 -12.09 1.67
C ALA A 289 -2.10 -10.83 1.11
N SER A 290 -1.58 -9.67 1.49
CA SER A 290 -1.99 -8.36 0.94
C SER A 290 -0.80 -7.58 0.40
N LEU A 291 -1.03 -6.81 -0.66
CA LEU A 291 -0.17 -5.72 -1.06
C LEU A 291 -0.45 -4.51 -0.16
N LEU A 292 0.52 -4.08 0.65
CA LEU A 292 0.37 -2.87 1.46
C LEU A 292 0.48 -1.60 0.63
N LEU A 293 -0.36 -0.63 0.94
CA LEU A 293 -0.32 0.68 0.31
C LEU A 293 0.58 1.63 1.13
N PRO A 294 1.47 2.40 0.47
CA PRO A 294 2.28 3.37 1.18
C PRO A 294 1.46 4.60 1.59
N VAL A 295 1.84 5.22 2.70
CA VAL A 295 1.17 6.39 3.28
C VAL A 295 0.90 7.51 2.27
N ASN A 296 1.82 7.73 1.31
CA ASN A 296 1.68 8.76 0.28
C ASN A 296 0.50 8.56 -0.69
N THR A 297 -0.15 7.39 -0.65
CA THR A 297 -1.32 7.07 -1.48
C THR A 297 -2.62 6.97 -0.68
N TRP A 298 -2.57 7.09 0.65
CA TRP A 298 -3.75 6.98 1.49
C TRP A 298 -4.67 8.18 1.35
N THR A 299 -5.97 7.92 1.49
CA THR A 299 -7.02 8.94 1.56
C THR A 299 -7.87 8.73 2.82
N GLY A 300 -8.99 9.44 2.92
CA GLY A 300 -9.98 9.22 3.98
C GLY A 300 -11.17 8.36 3.55
N ASN A 301 -11.29 7.98 2.27
CA ASN A 301 -12.54 7.41 1.76
C ASN A 301 -12.33 6.01 1.20
N TYR A 302 -13.06 5.04 1.78
CA TYR A 302 -12.97 3.62 1.38
C TYR A 302 -14.33 2.97 1.36
N VAL A 303 -14.48 1.92 0.54
CA VAL A 303 -15.56 0.95 0.60
C VAL A 303 -14.99 -0.42 0.96
N ILE A 304 -15.68 -1.17 1.80
CA ILE A 304 -15.19 -2.44 2.33
C ILE A 304 -15.57 -3.61 1.40
N ALA A 305 -14.62 -4.51 1.17
CA ALA A 305 -14.85 -5.87 0.69
C ALA A 305 -14.56 -6.86 1.83
N SER A 306 -15.52 -7.72 2.14
CA SER A 306 -15.47 -8.72 3.21
C SER A 306 -16.30 -9.94 2.80
N ARG A 307 -16.66 -10.81 3.75
CA ARG A 307 -17.54 -11.97 3.53
C ARG A 307 -18.56 -12.11 4.65
N ASN A 308 -19.64 -12.87 4.36
CA ASN A 308 -20.69 -13.20 5.32
C ASN A 308 -20.12 -13.82 6.58
N HIS A 309 -20.65 -13.43 7.74
CA HIS A 309 -20.43 -14.15 8.99
C HIS A 309 -20.65 -15.65 8.80
N TRP A 310 -19.83 -16.48 9.42
CA TRP A 310 -19.92 -17.93 9.22
C TRP A 310 -20.00 -18.68 10.55
N VAL A 311 -21.12 -19.44 10.72
CA VAL A 311 -21.36 -20.28 11.89
C VAL A 311 -21.34 -21.74 11.45
N ILE A 312 -20.47 -22.55 12.05
CA ILE A 312 -20.39 -23.99 11.80
C ILE A 312 -19.93 -24.75 13.04
N SER A 313 -20.65 -25.80 13.42
CA SER A 313 -20.23 -26.76 14.46
C SER A 313 -19.71 -26.11 15.75
N GLY A 314 -20.33 -25.01 16.20
CA GLY A 314 -19.95 -24.26 17.40
C GLY A 314 -18.86 -23.20 17.18
N PHE A 315 -18.34 -23.04 15.96
CA PHE A 315 -17.49 -21.93 15.58
C PHE A 315 -18.35 -20.74 15.11
N ASN A 316 -17.97 -19.55 15.56
CA ASN A 316 -18.66 -18.30 15.27
C ASN A 316 -17.63 -17.32 14.68
N LEU A 317 -17.43 -17.41 13.36
CA LEU A 317 -16.31 -16.80 12.64
C LEU A 317 -16.76 -15.52 11.91
N PRO A 318 -16.17 -14.36 12.26
CA PRO A 318 -16.58 -13.09 11.68
C PRO A 318 -15.90 -12.77 10.35
N GLY A 319 -16.63 -12.05 9.49
CA GLY A 319 -16.04 -11.10 8.59
C GLY A 319 -15.55 -9.89 9.37
N PHE A 320 -14.50 -9.23 8.90
CA PHE A 320 -13.93 -8.05 9.54
C PHE A 320 -13.57 -6.96 8.54
N TYR A 321 -13.40 -5.75 9.07
CA TYR A 321 -12.54 -4.72 8.49
C TYR A 321 -11.71 -4.07 9.59
N ALA A 322 -10.57 -3.50 9.21
CA ALA A 322 -9.72 -2.75 10.12
C ALA A 322 -9.35 -1.38 9.51
N VAL A 323 -9.15 -0.39 10.38
CA VAL A 323 -8.73 0.97 10.00
C VAL A 323 -7.52 1.35 10.83
N VAL A 324 -6.44 1.77 10.15
CA VAL A 324 -5.17 2.18 10.75
C VAL A 324 -4.97 3.68 10.52
N ALA A 325 -4.71 4.44 11.58
CA ALA A 325 -4.49 5.87 11.48
C ALA A 325 -3.00 6.22 11.35
N ARG A 326 -2.70 7.19 10.46
CA ARG A 326 -1.35 7.76 10.30
C ARG A 326 -1.10 8.95 11.22
N PHE A 327 -2.14 9.65 11.63
CA PHE A 327 -2.04 10.90 12.38
C PHE A 327 -2.91 10.87 13.64
N ASP A 328 -2.42 11.57 14.67
CA ASP A 328 -3.19 11.75 15.91
C ASP A 328 -4.51 12.46 15.66
N ASN A 329 -5.50 12.13 16.49
CA ASN A 329 -6.85 12.70 16.44
C ASN A 329 -7.52 12.55 15.07
N THR A 330 -7.31 11.43 14.39
CA THR A 330 -8.03 11.06 13.16
C THR A 330 -9.44 10.61 13.50
N LYS A 331 -10.45 11.27 12.98
CA LYS A 331 -11.86 10.90 13.15
C LYS A 331 -12.33 10.03 12.01
N VAL A 332 -12.72 8.80 12.32
CA VAL A 332 -13.21 7.80 11.38
C VAL A 332 -14.71 7.65 11.56
N THR A 333 -15.49 7.98 10.54
CA THR A 333 -16.95 7.81 10.47
C THR A 333 -17.29 6.53 9.72
N LEU A 334 -18.12 5.68 10.33
CA LEU A 334 -18.54 4.39 9.83
C LEU A 334 -19.97 4.48 9.29
N ALA A 335 -20.15 4.24 8.00
CA ALA A 335 -21.45 4.21 7.34
C ALA A 335 -21.74 2.77 6.86
N PRO A 336 -22.44 1.94 7.67
CA PRO A 336 -22.68 0.54 7.37
C PRO A 336 -23.57 0.36 6.13
N SER A 337 -23.22 -0.61 5.28
CA SER A 337 -24.06 -1.07 4.17
C SER A 337 -25.36 -1.70 4.67
N ALA A 338 -26.24 -2.09 3.76
CA ALA A 338 -27.49 -2.74 4.13
C ALA A 338 -27.27 -4.03 4.95
N THR A 339 -26.25 -4.81 4.61
CA THR A 339 -25.84 -6.07 5.26
C THR A 339 -24.85 -5.87 6.40
N GLY A 340 -24.17 -4.72 6.46
CA GLY A 340 -23.16 -4.37 7.47
C GLY A 340 -23.72 -3.86 8.80
N LYS A 341 -25.04 -4.00 9.04
CA LYS A 341 -25.75 -3.47 10.22
C LYS A 341 -25.83 -4.45 11.39
N ILE A 342 -25.18 -5.59 11.32
CA ILE A 342 -25.18 -6.60 12.38
C ILE A 342 -23.73 -6.88 12.76
N VAL A 343 -23.24 -6.16 13.77
CA VAL A 343 -21.85 -6.23 14.22
C VAL A 343 -21.76 -6.40 15.73
N ASN A 344 -20.64 -6.93 16.20
CA ASN A 344 -20.30 -6.94 17.61
C ASN A 344 -19.90 -5.53 18.05
N ALA A 345 -20.73 -4.92 18.89
CA ALA A 345 -20.47 -3.57 19.42
C ALA A 345 -19.19 -3.53 20.26
N GLY A 346 -18.47 -2.41 20.21
CA GLY A 346 -17.25 -2.17 20.97
C GLY A 346 -16.32 -1.18 20.27
N GLY A 347 -15.29 -0.67 20.92
CA GLY A 347 -14.32 0.24 20.32
C GLY A 347 -14.91 1.55 19.74
N GLY A 348 -16.09 1.99 20.22
CA GLY A 348 -16.82 3.13 19.66
C GLY A 348 -17.78 2.79 18.53
N VAL A 349 -17.91 1.50 18.19
CA VAL A 349 -18.83 0.99 17.15
C VAL A 349 -20.13 0.50 17.81
N ALA A 350 -21.27 0.99 17.32
CA ALA A 350 -22.60 0.53 17.75
C ALA A 350 -22.97 -0.81 17.10
N ALA A 351 -23.92 -1.55 17.71
CA ALA A 351 -24.35 -2.87 17.21
C ALA A 351 -24.96 -2.84 15.78
N ASN A 352 -25.36 -1.65 15.30
CA ASN A 352 -25.80 -1.43 13.93
C ASN A 352 -24.66 -1.04 12.96
N GLY A 353 -23.39 -1.17 13.38
CA GLY A 353 -22.21 -0.89 12.56
C GLY A 353 -21.84 0.58 12.42
N SER A 354 -22.67 1.51 12.91
CA SER A 354 -22.37 2.95 12.86
C SER A 354 -21.45 3.37 14.00
N GLY A 355 -20.71 4.45 13.81
CA GLY A 355 -19.89 5.06 14.84
C GLY A 355 -19.03 6.21 14.30
N VAL A 356 -18.50 7.01 15.21
CA VAL A 356 -17.41 7.94 14.95
C VAL A 356 -16.32 7.63 15.96
N VAL A 357 -15.19 7.11 15.48
CA VAL A 357 -14.09 6.66 16.31
C VAL A 357 -12.90 7.60 16.10
N THR A 358 -12.26 8.02 17.19
CA THR A 358 -11.03 8.81 17.11
C THR A 358 -9.84 7.90 17.34
N LEU A 359 -8.88 7.92 16.41
CA LEU A 359 -7.64 7.14 16.41
C LEU A 359 -6.44 8.09 16.45
N ASN A 360 -5.36 7.65 17.08
CA ASN A 360 -4.05 8.28 17.01
C ASN A 360 -3.13 7.51 16.07
N GLU A 361 -1.94 8.04 15.78
CA GLU A 361 -0.95 7.37 14.95
C GLU A 361 -0.68 5.94 15.46
N GLY A 362 -0.81 4.95 14.57
CA GLY A 362 -0.56 3.54 14.86
C GLY A 362 -1.71 2.80 15.53
N ASP A 363 -2.78 3.50 15.95
CA ASP A 363 -3.98 2.84 16.48
C ASP A 363 -4.71 2.07 15.37
N VAL A 364 -5.29 0.94 15.74
CA VAL A 364 -6.06 0.08 14.86
C VAL A 364 -7.47 -0.11 15.41
N LEU A 365 -8.47 0.32 14.66
CA LEU A 365 -9.87 -0.07 14.87
C LEU A 365 -10.11 -1.37 14.10
N GLU A 366 -10.65 -2.40 14.74
CA GLU A 366 -11.09 -3.63 14.08
C GLU A 366 -12.56 -3.92 14.40
N VAL A 367 -13.37 -4.13 13.34
CA VAL A 367 -14.82 -4.30 13.43
C VAL A 367 -15.21 -5.68 12.93
N PHE A 368 -16.05 -6.36 13.71
CA PHE A 368 -16.47 -7.74 13.46
C PHE A 368 -17.96 -7.87 13.22
N THR A 369 -18.34 -8.72 12.24
CA THR A 369 -19.73 -9.16 12.10
C THR A 369 -20.19 -9.92 13.35
N GLN A 370 -21.48 -9.79 13.67
CA GLN A 370 -22.22 -10.71 14.52
C GLN A 370 -23.13 -11.55 13.64
N SER A 371 -23.42 -12.81 14.03
CA SER A 371 -24.35 -13.62 13.27
C SER A 371 -25.75 -12.98 13.24
N GLY A 372 -26.28 -12.81 12.04
CA GLY A 372 -27.65 -12.43 11.77
C GLY A 372 -28.53 -13.65 11.43
N GLY A 373 -27.92 -14.83 11.35
CA GLY A 373 -28.58 -16.09 10.99
C GLY A 373 -28.69 -16.31 9.48
N GLY A 374 -29.13 -17.50 9.12
CA GLY A 374 -29.22 -17.93 7.72
C GLY A 374 -27.99 -18.72 7.23
N VAL A 375 -28.10 -19.30 6.01
CA VAL A 375 -26.98 -19.97 5.33
C VAL A 375 -27.08 -19.63 3.83
N PRO A 376 -26.18 -18.78 3.31
CA PRO A 376 -25.18 -17.99 4.04
C PRO A 376 -25.81 -17.01 5.03
N ASP A 377 -25.03 -16.60 6.05
CA ASP A 377 -25.51 -15.63 7.05
C ASP A 377 -25.77 -14.27 6.38
N VAL A 378 -26.78 -13.53 6.90
CA VAL A 378 -27.18 -12.24 6.33
C VAL A 378 -26.25 -11.09 6.71
N SER A 379 -25.38 -11.27 7.69
CA SER A 379 -24.42 -10.27 8.16
C SER A 379 -23.17 -10.28 7.29
N ASP A 380 -22.88 -9.19 6.60
CA ASP A 380 -21.73 -9.01 5.70
C ASP A 380 -21.31 -7.54 5.67
N LEU A 381 -20.06 -7.25 6.00
CA LEU A 381 -19.55 -5.88 6.05
C LEU A 381 -19.27 -5.27 4.67
N THR A 382 -19.35 -6.06 3.59
CA THR A 382 -19.16 -5.57 2.22
C THR A 382 -20.06 -4.38 1.93
N GLY A 383 -19.49 -3.36 1.30
CA GLY A 383 -20.20 -2.13 0.95
C GLY A 383 -20.29 -1.10 2.08
N THR A 384 -19.81 -1.41 3.29
CA THR A 384 -19.65 -0.39 4.34
C THR A 384 -18.69 0.69 3.86
N ILE A 385 -19.04 1.97 4.04
CA ILE A 385 -18.23 3.11 3.64
C ILE A 385 -17.53 3.68 4.87
N ILE A 386 -16.24 3.90 4.74
CA ILE A 386 -15.39 4.55 5.74
C ILE A 386 -15.06 5.94 5.27
N ASN A 387 -15.28 6.94 6.13
CA ASN A 387 -14.87 8.32 5.88
C ASN A 387 -14.02 8.80 7.07
N ALA A 388 -12.78 9.15 6.81
CA ALA A 388 -11.87 9.71 7.79
C ALA A 388 -11.50 11.16 7.42
N ASP A 389 -11.30 12.01 8.42
CA ASP A 389 -10.89 13.41 8.22
C ASP A 389 -9.39 13.56 7.92
N LYS A 390 -8.62 12.46 8.06
CA LYS A 390 -7.19 12.35 7.71
C LYS A 390 -6.94 11.02 7.04
N PRO A 391 -5.84 10.88 6.27
CA PRO A 391 -5.50 9.63 5.60
C PRO A 391 -5.40 8.44 6.55
N VAL A 392 -5.99 7.31 6.13
CA VAL A 392 -5.99 6.02 6.85
C VAL A 392 -5.67 4.87 5.89
N GLU A 393 -5.19 3.75 6.41
CA GLU A 393 -5.19 2.47 5.70
C GLU A 393 -6.39 1.64 6.15
N VAL A 394 -6.97 0.90 5.23
CA VAL A 394 -8.16 0.09 5.52
C VAL A 394 -7.94 -1.32 4.98
N PHE A 395 -8.24 -2.32 5.80
CA PHE A 395 -8.23 -3.73 5.43
C PHE A 395 -9.65 -4.30 5.48
N GLY A 396 -9.93 -5.29 4.63
CA GLY A 396 -11.14 -6.09 4.69
C GLY A 396 -10.82 -7.57 4.57
N GLY A 397 -11.66 -8.41 5.16
CA GLY A 397 -11.40 -9.84 5.12
C GLY A 397 -12.37 -10.68 5.95
N HIS A 398 -11.94 -11.89 6.28
CA HIS A 398 -12.69 -12.84 7.09
C HIS A 398 -11.73 -13.73 7.89
N LYS A 399 -12.06 -14.01 9.16
CA LYS A 399 -11.21 -14.81 10.06
C LYS A 399 -10.95 -16.24 9.54
N CYS A 400 -11.95 -16.92 9.02
CA CYS A 400 -11.91 -18.13 8.20
C CYS A 400 -13.31 -18.37 7.63
N THR A 401 -13.43 -18.56 6.33
CA THR A 401 -14.73 -18.83 5.70
C THR A 401 -14.61 -19.78 4.51
N GLN A 402 -15.68 -20.49 4.23
CA GLN A 402 -15.83 -21.21 2.97
C GLN A 402 -16.26 -20.26 1.86
N VAL A 403 -15.75 -20.47 0.67
CA VAL A 403 -16.13 -19.73 -0.55
C VAL A 403 -16.54 -20.75 -1.63
N PRO A 404 -17.84 -20.83 -1.98
CA PRO A 404 -19.00 -20.38 -1.21
C PRO A 404 -19.22 -21.24 0.05
N VAL A 405 -20.09 -20.78 0.95
CA VAL A 405 -20.53 -21.60 2.09
C VAL A 405 -21.03 -22.96 1.61
N GLY A 406 -20.54 -24.03 2.22
CA GLY A 406 -20.80 -25.41 1.81
C GLY A 406 -19.72 -26.02 0.88
N THR A 407 -18.74 -25.26 0.42
CA THR A 407 -17.57 -25.75 -0.35
C THR A 407 -16.33 -25.79 0.54
N GLN A 408 -15.85 -27.00 0.87
CA GLN A 408 -14.68 -27.18 1.74
C GLN A 408 -13.37 -26.75 1.04
N ALA A 409 -12.33 -26.27 1.76
CA ALA A 409 -12.40 -26.00 3.18
C ALA A 409 -12.52 -24.49 3.43
N CYS A 410 -12.38 -24.04 4.69
CA CYS A 410 -12.29 -22.61 4.96
C CYS A 410 -10.85 -22.15 4.96
N ASP A 411 -10.65 -20.91 4.62
CA ASP A 411 -9.38 -20.20 4.79
C ASP A 411 -9.64 -18.76 5.24
N ARG A 412 -8.60 -18.09 5.72
CA ARG A 412 -8.60 -16.67 6.01
C ARG A 412 -8.72 -15.87 4.71
N LEU A 413 -9.29 -14.71 4.80
CA LEU A 413 -9.31 -13.74 3.71
C LEU A 413 -8.78 -12.41 4.22
N GLU A 414 -7.91 -11.78 3.44
CA GLU A 414 -7.36 -10.47 3.76
C GLU A 414 -6.98 -9.71 2.49
N GLU A 415 -7.28 -8.40 2.46
CA GLU A 415 -6.72 -7.51 1.46
C GLU A 415 -6.75 -6.06 1.95
N ALA A 416 -5.74 -5.28 1.58
CA ALA A 416 -5.75 -3.83 1.76
C ALA A 416 -6.74 -3.19 0.77
N MET A 417 -7.66 -2.36 1.27
CA MET A 417 -8.69 -1.71 0.45
C MET A 417 -8.09 -0.55 -0.34
N LEU A 418 -8.49 -0.42 -1.59
CA LEU A 418 -8.09 0.70 -2.42
C LEU A 418 -8.93 1.95 -2.08
N PRO A 419 -8.32 3.15 -1.98
CA PRO A 419 -9.06 4.39 -1.81
C PRO A 419 -10.09 4.60 -2.92
N ILE A 420 -11.29 5.12 -2.58
CA ILE A 420 -12.37 5.35 -3.58
C ILE A 420 -11.89 6.25 -4.71
N GLU A 421 -11.03 7.22 -4.42
CA GLU A 421 -10.48 8.15 -5.40
C GLU A 421 -9.64 7.47 -6.48
N THR A 422 -9.03 6.33 -6.16
CA THR A 422 -8.18 5.54 -7.07
C THR A 422 -8.94 4.45 -7.83
N LEU A 423 -10.18 4.17 -7.44
CA LEU A 423 -11.05 3.22 -8.14
C LEU A 423 -11.41 3.73 -9.53
N SER A 424 -11.82 2.82 -10.40
CA SER A 424 -12.14 3.11 -11.79
C SER A 424 -13.49 2.52 -12.19
N LYS A 425 -13.77 2.65 -13.48
CA LYS A 425 -14.98 2.19 -14.17
C LYS A 425 -14.70 0.95 -15.02
N LYS A 426 -13.44 0.49 -15.11
CA LYS A 426 -13.03 -0.59 -15.99
C LYS A 426 -12.04 -1.57 -15.33
N TYR A 427 -12.41 -2.83 -15.33
CA TYR A 427 -11.63 -3.91 -14.73
C TYR A 427 -11.61 -5.16 -15.60
N ILE A 428 -10.49 -5.85 -15.64
CA ILE A 428 -10.38 -7.20 -16.21
C ILE A 428 -10.27 -8.19 -15.05
N VAL A 429 -11.17 -9.16 -15.04
CA VAL A 429 -11.23 -10.23 -14.03
C VAL A 429 -10.74 -11.53 -14.64
N THR A 430 -9.77 -12.17 -14.00
CA THR A 430 -9.18 -13.43 -14.44
C THR A 430 -9.10 -14.42 -13.29
N PRO A 431 -9.70 -15.63 -13.40
CA PRO A 431 -9.60 -16.65 -12.38
C PRO A 431 -8.18 -17.24 -12.29
N PRO A 432 -7.78 -17.74 -11.10
CA PRO A 432 -6.58 -18.55 -10.94
C PRO A 432 -6.65 -19.86 -11.72
N LEU A 433 -5.51 -20.58 -11.83
CA LEU A 433 -5.49 -21.96 -12.36
C LEU A 433 -5.71 -22.99 -11.26
N ILE A 434 -6.25 -24.15 -11.61
CA ILE A 434 -6.22 -25.34 -10.76
C ILE A 434 -4.80 -25.92 -10.77
N PRO A 435 -4.15 -26.12 -9.60
CA PRO A 435 -2.73 -26.53 -9.54
C PRO A 435 -2.43 -27.85 -10.28
N THR A 436 -3.37 -28.77 -10.30
CA THR A 436 -3.25 -30.10 -10.92
C THR A 436 -3.95 -30.21 -12.27
N GLY A 437 -4.64 -29.15 -12.70
CA GLY A 437 -5.54 -29.13 -13.85
C GLY A 437 -4.94 -28.60 -15.17
N GLY A 438 -3.62 -28.47 -15.28
CA GLY A 438 -2.99 -27.84 -16.45
C GLY A 438 -3.43 -26.37 -16.61
N ASN A 439 -4.06 -26.04 -17.73
CA ASN A 439 -4.58 -24.67 -17.97
C ASN A 439 -6.05 -24.49 -17.59
N THR A 440 -6.59 -25.33 -16.72
CA THR A 440 -7.99 -25.24 -16.28
C THR A 440 -8.16 -24.13 -15.24
N PRO A 441 -9.01 -23.11 -15.50
CA PRO A 441 -9.30 -22.08 -14.51
C PRO A 441 -9.96 -22.67 -13.27
N LYS A 442 -9.54 -22.24 -12.07
CA LYS A 442 -10.21 -22.52 -10.80
C LYS A 442 -11.42 -21.59 -10.69
N PRO A 443 -12.62 -22.13 -10.40
CA PRO A 443 -13.77 -21.26 -10.20
C PRO A 443 -13.53 -20.25 -9.10
N GLN A 444 -14.02 -19.03 -9.31
CA GLN A 444 -13.96 -17.92 -8.36
C GLN A 444 -15.35 -17.31 -8.16
N MET A 445 -15.49 -16.54 -7.10
CA MET A 445 -16.60 -15.62 -6.90
C MET A 445 -16.11 -14.20 -7.13
N VAL A 446 -16.94 -13.37 -7.78
CA VAL A 446 -16.59 -11.98 -8.07
C VAL A 446 -17.66 -11.08 -7.51
N ARG A 447 -17.28 -10.11 -6.67
CA ARG A 447 -18.18 -9.06 -6.18
C ARG A 447 -17.89 -7.74 -6.87
N VAL A 448 -18.94 -7.07 -7.32
CA VAL A 448 -18.90 -5.69 -7.81
C VAL A 448 -19.62 -4.84 -6.79
N ILE A 449 -18.95 -3.84 -6.26
CA ILE A 449 -19.41 -2.99 -5.16
C ILE A 449 -19.53 -1.56 -5.67
N ALA A 450 -20.72 -0.96 -5.61
CA ALA A 450 -20.95 0.41 -6.04
C ALA A 450 -20.42 1.41 -5.01
N THR A 451 -19.77 2.47 -5.48
CA THR A 451 -19.38 3.62 -4.63
C THR A 451 -20.38 4.76 -4.67
N GLU A 452 -21.30 4.73 -5.64
CA GLU A 452 -22.32 5.76 -5.86
C GLU A 452 -23.68 5.14 -6.19
N ASP A 453 -24.75 5.94 -5.94
CA ASP A 453 -26.12 5.56 -6.27
C ASP A 453 -26.34 5.38 -7.78
N ALA A 454 -27.21 4.45 -8.16
CA ALA A 454 -27.61 4.19 -9.54
C ALA A 454 -26.44 3.92 -10.50
N THR A 455 -25.50 3.07 -10.09
CA THR A 455 -24.34 2.64 -10.89
C THR A 455 -24.78 1.61 -11.92
N THR A 456 -24.57 1.87 -13.21
CA THR A 456 -24.81 0.90 -14.30
C THR A 456 -23.56 0.10 -14.62
N ILE A 457 -23.73 -1.19 -14.98
CA ILE A 457 -22.64 -2.14 -15.18
C ILE A 457 -22.88 -2.96 -16.45
N SER A 458 -21.83 -3.22 -17.20
CA SER A 458 -21.81 -4.12 -18.35
C SER A 458 -20.63 -5.10 -18.28
N TYR A 459 -20.72 -6.20 -19.03
CA TYR A 459 -19.72 -7.27 -19.01
C TYR A 459 -19.37 -7.72 -20.42
N ASP A 460 -18.08 -7.94 -20.70
CA ASP A 460 -17.60 -8.52 -21.96
C ASP A 460 -16.60 -9.67 -21.69
N PRO A 461 -16.91 -10.94 -22.01
CA PRO A 461 -18.23 -11.44 -22.46
C PRO A 461 -19.33 -11.28 -21.40
N VAL A 462 -20.58 -11.21 -21.88
CA VAL A 462 -21.77 -11.12 -21.03
C VAL A 462 -21.76 -12.21 -19.94
N GLN A 463 -22.00 -11.82 -18.70
CA GLN A 463 -22.13 -12.73 -17.56
C GLN A 463 -23.61 -12.97 -17.27
N ASN A 464 -24.08 -14.18 -17.55
CA ASN A 464 -25.49 -14.55 -17.40
C ASN A 464 -25.93 -14.44 -15.93
N GLY A 465 -27.02 -13.72 -15.68
CA GLY A 465 -27.58 -13.52 -14.35
C GLY A 465 -26.93 -12.41 -13.54
N ALA A 466 -25.85 -11.80 -14.02
CA ALA A 466 -25.27 -10.63 -13.39
C ALA A 466 -26.14 -9.39 -13.66
N PRO A 467 -26.39 -8.52 -12.66
CA PRO A 467 -27.20 -7.33 -12.84
C PRO A 467 -26.44 -6.29 -13.64
N THR A 468 -27.20 -5.44 -14.31
CA THR A 468 -26.68 -4.29 -15.07
C THR A 468 -26.78 -2.97 -14.30
N MET A 469 -27.23 -3.01 -13.03
CA MET A 469 -27.35 -1.82 -12.19
C MET A 469 -27.29 -2.19 -10.71
N LEU A 470 -26.62 -1.37 -9.91
CA LEU A 470 -26.67 -1.30 -8.45
C LEU A 470 -27.33 0.00 -8.02
N ALA A 471 -28.33 -0.09 -7.10
CA ALA A 471 -29.20 1.03 -6.82
C ALA A 471 -28.59 2.08 -5.89
N LYS A 472 -27.77 1.68 -4.92
CA LYS A 472 -27.19 2.53 -3.89
C LYS A 472 -25.70 2.35 -3.75
N ALA A 473 -25.01 3.39 -3.29
CA ALA A 473 -23.66 3.29 -2.78
C ALA A 473 -23.61 2.24 -1.66
N GLY A 474 -22.60 1.37 -1.71
CA GLY A 474 -22.46 0.21 -0.82
C GLY A 474 -23.26 -1.03 -1.22
N ASP A 475 -24.16 -0.94 -2.20
CA ASP A 475 -24.77 -2.14 -2.76
C ASP A 475 -23.72 -2.97 -3.51
N PHE A 476 -23.82 -4.27 -3.46
CA PHE A 476 -22.95 -5.17 -4.19
C PHE A 476 -23.72 -6.33 -4.80
N PHE A 477 -23.14 -6.92 -5.82
CA PHE A 477 -23.60 -8.14 -6.44
C PHE A 477 -22.49 -9.17 -6.50
N GLU A 478 -22.83 -10.43 -6.39
CA GLU A 478 -21.91 -11.56 -6.43
C GLU A 478 -22.18 -12.46 -7.64
N ILE A 479 -21.18 -12.62 -8.51
CA ILE A 479 -21.14 -13.68 -9.50
C ILE A 479 -20.61 -14.91 -8.76
N ALA A 480 -21.53 -15.81 -8.37
CA ALA A 480 -21.27 -16.84 -7.37
C ALA A 480 -20.30 -17.94 -7.81
N LYS A 481 -20.16 -18.16 -9.11
CA LYS A 481 -19.23 -19.17 -9.67
C LYS A 481 -18.90 -18.83 -11.10
N THR A 482 -17.64 -18.50 -11.36
CA THR A 482 -17.17 -18.27 -12.72
C THR A 482 -15.74 -18.78 -12.90
N GLY A 483 -15.48 -19.41 -14.05
CA GLY A 483 -14.14 -19.76 -14.53
C GLY A 483 -13.77 -18.93 -15.76
N ASN A 484 -14.56 -17.89 -16.09
CA ASN A 484 -14.38 -17.08 -17.27
C ASN A 484 -13.47 -15.87 -16.99
N ASP A 485 -12.76 -15.46 -18.02
CA ASP A 485 -12.12 -14.15 -18.10
C ASP A 485 -13.11 -13.17 -18.70
N PHE A 486 -13.27 -11.98 -18.10
CA PHE A 486 -14.18 -10.96 -18.60
C PHE A 486 -13.82 -9.56 -18.11
N GLU A 487 -14.29 -8.57 -18.87
CA GLU A 487 -14.23 -7.16 -18.50
C GLU A 487 -15.51 -6.77 -17.76
N ILE A 488 -15.36 -5.93 -16.74
CA ILE A 488 -16.43 -5.19 -16.07
C ILE A 488 -16.26 -3.73 -16.44
N SER A 489 -17.31 -3.13 -17.01
CA SER A 489 -17.37 -1.71 -17.30
C SER A 489 -18.58 -1.08 -16.59
N SER A 490 -18.41 0.11 -16.00
CA SER A 490 -19.45 0.83 -15.29
C SER A 490 -19.46 2.32 -15.68
N ASP A 491 -20.57 3.00 -15.41
CA ASP A 491 -20.67 4.46 -15.61
C ASP A 491 -20.10 5.26 -14.43
N LYS A 492 -19.95 4.61 -13.26
CA LYS A 492 -19.38 5.18 -12.04
C LYS A 492 -18.32 4.27 -11.48
N LYS A 493 -17.48 4.78 -10.57
CA LYS A 493 -16.45 4.00 -9.91
C LYS A 493 -17.04 2.83 -9.14
N VAL A 494 -16.41 1.67 -9.26
CA VAL A 494 -16.76 0.45 -8.53
C VAL A 494 -15.51 -0.16 -7.92
N MET A 495 -15.66 -0.90 -6.82
CA MET A 495 -14.63 -1.83 -6.35
C MET A 495 -15.00 -3.23 -6.85
N VAL A 496 -13.99 -3.96 -7.30
CA VAL A 496 -14.16 -5.36 -7.72
C VAL A 496 -13.27 -6.24 -6.85
N SER A 497 -13.88 -7.15 -6.10
CA SER A 497 -13.16 -8.15 -5.29
C SER A 497 -13.38 -9.56 -5.85
N GLN A 498 -12.32 -10.34 -5.83
CA GLN A 498 -12.27 -11.71 -6.32
C GLN A 498 -11.99 -12.65 -5.15
N TYR A 499 -12.67 -13.79 -5.11
CA TYR A 499 -12.52 -14.80 -4.06
C TYR A 499 -12.30 -16.17 -4.70
N MET A 500 -11.16 -16.78 -4.42
CA MET A 500 -10.85 -18.15 -4.81
C MET A 500 -11.79 -19.10 -4.07
N GLN A 501 -12.37 -20.06 -4.78
CA GLN A 501 -13.22 -21.06 -4.14
C GLN A 501 -12.40 -22.12 -3.39
N GLY A 502 -12.99 -22.76 -2.38
CA GLY A 502 -12.34 -23.81 -1.60
C GLY A 502 -11.87 -25.00 -2.43
N GLN A 503 -11.05 -25.86 -1.84
CA GLN A 503 -10.38 -26.99 -2.51
C GLN A 503 -11.33 -27.93 -3.28
N GLN A 504 -12.56 -28.14 -2.81
CA GLN A 504 -13.52 -28.99 -3.52
C GLN A 504 -13.89 -28.48 -4.92
N ALA A 505 -13.77 -27.18 -5.17
CA ALA A 505 -13.99 -26.59 -6.47
C ALA A 505 -12.72 -26.55 -7.34
N GLY A 506 -11.58 -26.90 -6.80
CA GLY A 506 -10.27 -26.75 -7.43
C GLY A 506 -9.43 -28.03 -7.48
N GLY A 507 -10.04 -29.20 -7.66
CA GLY A 507 -9.29 -30.46 -7.76
C GLY A 507 -8.69 -30.94 -6.43
N ASN A 508 -9.31 -30.60 -5.31
CA ASN A 508 -8.87 -30.87 -3.93
C ASN A 508 -7.53 -30.23 -3.56
N SER A 509 -7.25 -29.06 -4.09
CA SER A 509 -6.05 -28.30 -3.77
C SER A 509 -6.35 -26.82 -3.65
N GLY A 510 -5.72 -26.17 -2.67
CA GLY A 510 -5.84 -24.75 -2.37
C GLY A 510 -7.22 -24.36 -1.80
N ASP A 511 -7.23 -23.62 -0.74
CA ASP A 511 -8.42 -23.13 -0.07
C ASP A 511 -8.77 -21.68 -0.47
N PRO A 512 -9.79 -21.04 0.08
CA PRO A 512 -10.11 -19.66 -0.27
C PRO A 512 -8.96 -18.68 -0.07
N ALA A 513 -8.89 -17.67 -0.93
CA ALA A 513 -8.06 -16.49 -0.82
C ALA A 513 -8.80 -15.33 -1.50
N MET A 514 -8.49 -14.09 -1.15
CA MET A 514 -9.10 -12.94 -1.82
C MET A 514 -8.05 -12.01 -2.42
N ALA A 515 -8.46 -11.31 -3.49
CA ALA A 515 -7.70 -10.21 -4.06
C ALA A 515 -8.65 -9.13 -4.57
N LEU A 516 -8.19 -7.89 -4.60
CA LEU A 516 -8.87 -6.83 -5.33
C LEU A 516 -8.40 -6.82 -6.79
N ALA A 517 -9.35 -6.68 -7.72
CA ALA A 517 -9.01 -6.46 -9.11
C ALA A 517 -8.44 -5.05 -9.28
N VAL A 518 -7.32 -4.96 -10.00
CA VAL A 518 -6.72 -3.68 -10.37
C VAL A 518 -7.39 -3.13 -11.63
N ALA A 519 -7.77 -1.86 -11.60
CA ALA A 519 -8.32 -1.18 -12.76
C ALA A 519 -7.30 -1.09 -13.91
N THR A 520 -7.77 -1.14 -15.15
CA THR A 520 -6.88 -1.12 -16.33
C THR A 520 -6.03 0.15 -16.43
N GLU A 521 -6.53 1.26 -15.92
CA GLU A 521 -5.86 2.57 -15.88
C GLU A 521 -4.75 2.64 -14.83
N GLN A 522 -4.77 1.70 -13.86
CA GLN A 522 -3.78 1.60 -12.79
C GLN A 522 -2.67 0.58 -13.09
N TYR A 523 -2.66 0.01 -14.30
CA TYR A 523 -1.65 -0.94 -14.74
C TYR A 523 -0.27 -0.28 -14.92
N ARG A 524 0.79 -1.05 -14.73
CA ARG A 524 2.18 -0.60 -14.85
C ARG A 524 2.94 -1.41 -15.89
N SER A 525 4.10 -0.89 -16.30
CA SER A 525 4.99 -1.59 -17.25
C SER A 525 6.11 -2.39 -16.59
N LYS A 526 6.28 -2.27 -15.26
CA LYS A 526 7.32 -2.99 -14.50
C LYS A 526 6.82 -3.35 -13.11
N TYR A 527 7.12 -4.59 -12.69
CA TYR A 527 6.81 -5.12 -11.36
C TYR A 527 7.99 -5.91 -10.80
N LEU A 528 8.14 -5.86 -9.49
CA LEU A 528 8.92 -6.79 -8.70
C LEU A 528 7.95 -7.44 -7.69
N ILE A 529 7.72 -8.73 -7.82
CA ILE A 529 6.78 -9.50 -7.00
C ILE A 529 7.51 -10.56 -6.19
N HIS A 530 6.89 -11.05 -5.13
CA HIS A 530 7.40 -12.15 -4.32
C HIS A 530 6.41 -13.31 -4.27
N ALA A 531 6.88 -14.51 -4.58
CA ALA A 531 6.12 -15.76 -4.44
C ALA A 531 6.87 -16.67 -3.45
N PRO A 532 6.32 -16.95 -2.25
CA PRO A 532 7.01 -17.74 -1.22
C PRO A 532 7.41 -19.12 -1.75
N ILE A 533 8.69 -19.46 -1.65
CA ILE A 533 9.26 -20.69 -2.26
C ILE A 533 8.86 -21.98 -1.55
N ASN A 534 8.32 -21.88 -0.33
CA ASN A 534 7.86 -23.02 0.45
C ASN A 534 6.44 -23.49 0.12
N TYR A 535 5.70 -22.77 -0.74
CA TYR A 535 4.40 -23.21 -1.24
C TYR A 535 4.57 -24.32 -2.30
N GLU A 536 3.60 -25.23 -2.42
CA GLU A 536 3.64 -26.34 -3.38
C GLU A 536 3.65 -25.85 -4.82
N SER A 537 2.96 -24.76 -5.10
CA SER A 537 2.96 -24.12 -6.41
C SER A 537 2.55 -22.67 -6.36
N ASN A 538 3.25 -21.85 -7.13
CA ASN A 538 3.03 -20.43 -7.28
C ASN A 538 2.74 -20.07 -8.73
N TYR A 539 1.91 -19.06 -8.96
CA TYR A 539 1.46 -18.64 -10.27
C TYR A 539 1.34 -17.13 -10.37
N VAL A 540 1.37 -16.64 -11.59
CA VAL A 540 1.03 -15.26 -11.92
C VAL A 540 0.08 -15.22 -13.11
N ASN A 541 -1.02 -14.45 -12.98
CA ASN A 541 -1.85 -14.03 -14.11
C ASN A 541 -1.33 -12.68 -14.61
N ILE A 542 -1.07 -12.61 -15.90
CA ILE A 542 -0.58 -11.40 -16.58
C ILE A 542 -1.65 -10.98 -17.56
N THR A 543 -2.30 -9.85 -17.32
CA THR A 543 -3.37 -9.30 -18.15
C THR A 543 -2.83 -8.11 -18.93
N ALA A 544 -2.79 -8.21 -20.25
CA ALA A 544 -2.13 -7.22 -21.09
C ALA A 544 -2.92 -6.86 -22.35
N PRO A 545 -2.76 -5.63 -22.87
CA PRO A 545 -3.26 -5.29 -24.20
C PRO A 545 -2.74 -6.25 -25.27
N THR A 546 -3.58 -6.61 -26.23
CA THR A 546 -3.21 -7.54 -27.30
C THR A 546 -1.97 -7.04 -28.05
N GLY A 547 -1.01 -7.96 -28.26
CA GLY A 547 0.25 -7.68 -28.94
C GLY A 547 1.31 -7.00 -28.06
N SER A 548 1.13 -6.97 -26.74
CA SER A 548 2.17 -6.53 -25.80
C SER A 548 3.33 -7.52 -25.76
N ALA A 549 4.55 -7.00 -25.67
CA ALA A 549 5.76 -7.78 -25.43
C ALA A 549 6.09 -7.72 -23.92
N ILE A 550 5.94 -8.86 -23.24
CA ILE A 550 6.17 -8.95 -21.80
C ILE A 550 7.24 -9.99 -21.51
N THR A 551 8.08 -9.72 -20.52
CA THR A 551 9.07 -10.67 -20.01
C THR A 551 8.82 -10.95 -18.52
N LEU A 552 9.08 -12.19 -18.12
CA LEU A 552 9.16 -12.64 -16.73
C LEU A 552 10.59 -13.17 -16.50
N ASP A 553 11.30 -12.57 -15.56
CA ASP A 553 12.71 -12.88 -15.26
C ASP A 553 13.61 -12.82 -16.51
N GLY A 554 13.33 -11.88 -17.40
CA GLY A 554 14.03 -11.70 -18.67
C GLY A 554 13.61 -12.66 -19.80
N ALA A 555 12.78 -13.67 -19.53
CA ALA A 555 12.26 -14.59 -20.55
C ALA A 555 10.93 -14.07 -21.13
N PRO A 556 10.71 -14.14 -22.46
CA PRO A 556 9.46 -13.73 -23.08
C PRO A 556 8.27 -14.56 -22.56
N VAL A 557 7.17 -13.87 -22.22
CA VAL A 557 5.89 -14.51 -21.87
C VAL A 557 5.08 -14.77 -23.13
N ALA A 558 4.60 -16.00 -23.29
CA ALA A 558 3.77 -16.43 -24.39
C ALA A 558 2.44 -17.02 -23.90
N GLY A 559 1.56 -17.41 -24.84
CA GLY A 559 0.32 -18.12 -24.53
C GLY A 559 -0.81 -17.22 -24.04
N PHE A 560 -0.84 -15.95 -24.43
CA PHE A 560 -1.97 -15.06 -24.13
C PHE A 560 -3.25 -15.55 -24.79
N THR A 561 -4.31 -15.69 -24.00
CA THR A 561 -5.68 -15.97 -24.46
C THR A 561 -6.48 -14.67 -24.48
N ALA A 562 -7.11 -14.36 -25.61
CA ALA A 562 -7.94 -13.15 -25.73
C ALA A 562 -9.16 -13.21 -24.79
N ILE A 563 -9.53 -12.06 -24.25
CA ILE A 563 -10.67 -11.87 -23.33
C ILE A 563 -11.76 -11.14 -24.09
N GLY A 564 -12.80 -11.83 -24.53
CA GLY A 564 -13.91 -11.24 -25.27
C GLY A 564 -13.45 -10.36 -26.44
N ALA A 565 -14.08 -9.20 -26.59
CA ALA A 565 -13.72 -8.15 -27.55
C ALA A 565 -12.97 -6.97 -26.88
N THR A 566 -12.44 -7.17 -25.68
CA THR A 566 -11.88 -6.10 -24.82
C THR A 566 -10.57 -5.49 -25.33
N GLY A 567 -9.88 -6.18 -26.25
CA GLY A 567 -8.53 -5.81 -26.69
C GLY A 567 -7.43 -6.25 -25.69
N PHE A 568 -7.77 -7.01 -24.63
CA PHE A 568 -6.83 -7.61 -23.68
C PHE A 568 -6.74 -9.12 -23.84
N GLY A 569 -5.64 -9.67 -23.38
CA GLY A 569 -5.43 -11.09 -23.21
C GLY A 569 -4.82 -11.42 -21.85
N VAL A 570 -4.96 -12.65 -21.41
CA VAL A 570 -4.34 -13.16 -20.17
C VAL A 570 -3.38 -14.30 -20.48
N ALA A 571 -2.19 -14.24 -19.90
CA ALA A 571 -1.27 -15.37 -19.77
C ALA A 571 -1.21 -15.79 -18.30
N ARG A 572 -1.28 -17.11 -18.06
CA ARG A 572 -1.18 -17.71 -16.74
C ARG A 572 0.11 -18.49 -16.67
N VAL A 573 1.03 -18.09 -15.83
CA VAL A 573 2.38 -18.67 -15.79
C VAL A 573 2.61 -19.28 -14.41
N LYS A 574 3.03 -20.55 -14.38
CA LYS A 574 3.52 -21.18 -13.17
C LYS A 574 4.92 -20.62 -12.88
N LEU A 575 5.10 -20.06 -11.70
CA LEU A 575 6.39 -19.59 -11.22
C LEU A 575 7.26 -20.78 -10.76
N ASN A 576 8.56 -20.66 -10.87
CA ASN A 576 9.44 -21.64 -10.27
C ASN A 576 9.68 -21.28 -8.79
N ASN A 577 9.87 -22.29 -7.95
CA ASN A 577 10.17 -22.13 -6.53
C ASN A 577 11.69 -22.11 -6.28
N ASN A 578 12.50 -21.76 -7.27
CA ASN A 578 13.95 -21.65 -7.14
C ASN A 578 14.34 -20.24 -6.68
N GLY A 579 15.52 -20.14 -6.09
CA GLY A 579 16.05 -18.84 -5.66
C GLY A 579 15.41 -18.34 -4.36
N ASP A 580 15.07 -17.06 -4.33
CA ASP A 580 14.52 -16.33 -3.17
C ASP A 580 13.02 -16.01 -3.30
N GLY A 581 12.37 -16.50 -4.36
CA GLY A 581 10.95 -16.26 -4.62
C GLY A 581 10.65 -14.89 -5.25
N ASN A 582 11.65 -14.14 -5.65
CA ASN A 582 11.46 -12.86 -6.31
C ASN A 582 11.41 -13.00 -7.82
N HIS A 583 10.46 -12.32 -8.44
CA HIS A 583 10.26 -12.34 -9.89
C HIS A 583 10.10 -10.92 -10.43
N THR A 584 10.73 -10.63 -11.56
CA THR A 584 10.64 -9.33 -12.23
C THR A 584 9.83 -9.47 -13.52
N LEU A 585 8.81 -8.62 -13.68
CA LEU A 585 8.06 -8.53 -14.92
C LEU A 585 8.28 -7.15 -15.57
N THR A 586 8.49 -7.15 -16.89
CA THR A 586 8.60 -5.92 -17.68
C THR A 586 7.80 -6.04 -18.97
N GLY A 587 7.21 -4.94 -19.42
CA GLY A 587 6.43 -4.88 -20.64
C GLY A 587 6.66 -3.59 -21.40
N ASP A 588 6.42 -3.63 -22.72
CA ASP A 588 6.43 -2.46 -23.62
C ASP A 588 5.21 -1.57 -23.45
N LYS A 589 4.14 -2.10 -22.84
CA LYS A 589 2.91 -1.40 -22.45
C LYS A 589 2.57 -1.71 -21.01
N ALA A 590 1.71 -0.91 -20.40
CA ALA A 590 1.16 -1.19 -19.09
C ALA A 590 0.31 -2.47 -19.11
N PHE A 591 0.44 -3.32 -18.08
CA PHE A 591 -0.26 -4.59 -17.92
C PHE A 591 -0.57 -4.86 -16.45
N GLY A 592 -1.58 -5.67 -16.17
CA GLY A 592 -1.95 -6.06 -14.80
C GLY A 592 -1.29 -7.36 -14.37
N VAL A 593 -1.01 -7.49 -13.07
CA VAL A 593 -0.38 -8.66 -12.47
C VAL A 593 -1.17 -9.08 -11.23
N SER A 594 -1.48 -10.38 -11.15
CA SER A 594 -2.12 -11.00 -9.99
C SER A 594 -1.35 -12.26 -9.61
N VAL A 595 -0.89 -12.34 -8.36
CA VAL A 595 -0.01 -13.40 -7.86
C VAL A 595 -0.77 -14.28 -6.88
N TYR A 596 -0.64 -15.59 -7.03
CA TYR A 596 -1.30 -16.55 -6.14
C TYR A 596 -0.50 -17.83 -5.98
N GLY A 597 -0.71 -18.51 -4.87
CA GLY A 597 -0.06 -19.78 -4.57
C GLY A 597 -0.94 -20.74 -3.81
N TYR A 598 -0.54 -22.00 -3.83
CA TYR A 598 -1.25 -23.11 -3.22
C TYR A 598 -0.31 -23.89 -2.31
N GLY A 599 -0.76 -24.12 -1.09
CA GLY A 599 -0.23 -25.11 -0.18
C GLY A 599 -1.28 -26.17 0.14
N GLN A 600 -0.90 -27.23 0.84
CA GLN A 600 -1.86 -28.20 1.36
C GLN A 600 -2.76 -27.50 2.39
N TYR A 601 -4.06 -27.39 2.14
CA TYR A 601 -5.07 -26.76 2.99
C TYR A 601 -5.04 -25.22 3.05
N THR A 602 -4.32 -24.53 2.15
CA THR A 602 -4.31 -23.08 2.14
C THR A 602 -3.94 -22.50 0.77
N SER A 603 -4.19 -21.22 0.61
CA SER A 603 -3.79 -20.41 -0.55
C SER A 603 -3.42 -19.01 -0.11
N TYR A 604 -2.85 -18.23 -1.02
CA TYR A 604 -2.76 -16.78 -0.94
C TYR A 604 -3.06 -16.18 -2.31
N TRP A 605 -3.54 -14.92 -2.33
CA TRP A 605 -3.80 -14.20 -3.56
C TRP A 605 -3.70 -12.70 -3.33
N TYR A 606 -2.93 -11.98 -4.15
CA TYR A 606 -2.79 -10.53 -4.06
C TYR A 606 -2.51 -9.88 -5.41
N PRO A 607 -2.86 -8.58 -5.62
CA PRO A 607 -2.43 -7.83 -6.79
C PRO A 607 -0.93 -7.57 -6.75
N GLY A 608 -0.19 -7.84 -7.84
CA GLY A 608 1.27 -7.73 -7.88
C GLY A 608 1.81 -6.30 -7.79
N GLY A 609 0.94 -5.31 -7.93
CA GLY A 609 1.25 -3.88 -7.87
C GLY A 609 0.31 -3.06 -8.74
N LEU A 610 0.28 -1.75 -8.52
CA LEU A 610 -0.57 -0.82 -9.28
C LEU A 610 -0.08 0.63 -9.13
N ASP A 611 -0.50 1.49 -10.01
CA ASP A 611 -0.57 2.92 -9.75
C ASP A 611 -1.82 3.22 -8.91
N LEU A 612 -1.79 4.31 -8.18
CA LEU A 612 -2.88 4.76 -7.31
C LEU A 612 -3.22 6.21 -7.68
N GLU A 613 -3.25 6.48 -8.98
CA GLU A 613 -3.63 7.79 -9.48
C GLU A 613 -5.08 8.10 -9.12
N VAL A 614 -5.32 9.34 -8.71
CA VAL A 614 -6.69 9.83 -8.50
C VAL A 614 -7.36 9.97 -9.87
N LEU A 615 -8.31 9.09 -10.14
CA LEU A 615 -9.01 9.05 -11.42
C LEU A 615 -10.24 9.98 -11.40
N PRO A 616 -10.61 10.59 -12.54
CA PRO A 616 -11.82 11.39 -12.64
C PRO A 616 -13.09 10.59 -12.29
N GLN A 617 -14.09 11.27 -11.71
CA GLN A 617 -15.41 10.71 -11.39
C GLN A 617 -16.26 10.45 -12.64
#